data_c81b9126b62df42ba7866331dc6bf074
#
_entry.id   c81b9126b62df42ba7866331dc6bf074
#
_cell.length_a   1.000
_cell.length_b   1.000
_cell.length_c   1.000
_cell.angle_alpha   90.00
_cell.angle_beta   90.00
_cell.angle_gamma   90.00
#
_symmetry.space_group_name_H-M   'P 1'
#
loop_
_entity.id
_entity.type
_entity.pdbx_description
1 polymer ?
#
loop_
_entity_poly.entity_id
_entity_poly.type
_entity_poly.pdbx_seq_one_letter_code
_entity_poly.pdbx_strand_id
1 'polypeptide(L)'
;MKTYQACLQSHAHCVVCSDGSTNPHSLQLSFNPSSENEVAADYQVDKKHQGYTDLLHGGIASTLLDAAMTHCLLSKGIEALTAELNVRFHTPVLVGDSVQVIGRLISQRRGIYLLEATLSVAKQICVKATGKFIQPKGGVIQRELPV
;
A
#
# COMPACT_ATOMS: atom_id res chain seq x y z
N MET A 1 -21.87 4.70 -1.25
CA MET A 1 -20.47 4.29 -1.46
C MET A 1 -19.64 5.52 -1.77
N LYS A 2 -18.48 5.65 -1.13
CA LYS A 2 -17.58 6.77 -1.39
C LYS A 2 -16.82 6.57 -2.70
N THR A 3 -16.48 7.68 -3.36
CA THR A 3 -15.58 7.62 -4.52
C THR A 3 -14.13 7.49 -4.05
N TYR A 4 -13.24 7.11 -4.94
CA TYR A 4 -11.82 7.07 -4.64
C TYR A 4 -11.31 8.45 -4.17
N GLN A 5 -11.72 9.50 -4.88
CA GLN A 5 -11.32 10.86 -4.51
C GLN A 5 -11.77 11.25 -3.10
N ALA A 6 -12.99 10.86 -2.71
CA ALA A 6 -13.46 11.11 -1.35
C ALA A 6 -12.66 10.33 -0.31
N CYS A 7 -12.31 9.09 -0.61
CA CYS A 7 -11.49 8.27 0.28
C CYS A 7 -10.07 8.83 0.43
N LEU A 8 -9.50 9.42 -0.63
CA LEU A 8 -8.17 10.02 -0.56
C LEU A 8 -8.09 11.18 0.42
N GLN A 9 -9.20 11.83 0.72
CA GLN A 9 -9.21 12.92 1.71
C GLN A 9 -8.84 12.42 3.10
N SER A 10 -9.18 11.18 3.45
CA SER A 10 -8.76 10.59 4.71
C SER A 10 -7.27 10.29 4.76
N HIS A 11 -6.61 10.33 3.60
CA HIS A 11 -5.17 10.14 3.42
C HIS A 11 -4.42 11.42 3.09
N ALA A 12 -5.01 12.60 3.35
CA ALA A 12 -4.40 13.88 2.99
C ALA A 12 -3.01 14.11 3.59
N HIS A 13 -2.72 13.47 4.71
CA HIS A 13 -1.42 13.58 5.40
C HIS A 13 -0.67 12.24 5.45
N CYS A 14 -1.06 11.29 4.64
CA CYS A 14 -0.48 9.94 4.63
C CYS A 14 1.00 9.96 4.30
N VAL A 15 1.78 9.22 5.08
CA VAL A 15 3.23 9.14 4.87
C VAL A 15 3.62 8.49 3.54
N VAL A 16 2.71 7.77 2.89
CA VAL A 16 3.00 7.10 1.62
C VAL A 16 2.49 7.87 0.42
N CYS A 17 1.25 8.35 0.48
CA CYS A 17 0.55 8.84 -0.72
C CYS A 17 0.19 10.31 -0.69
N SER A 18 0.49 11.03 0.40
CA SER A 18 0.16 12.45 0.46
C SER A 18 1.14 13.28 -0.34
N ASP A 19 0.73 14.53 -0.60
CA ASP A 19 1.60 15.53 -1.20
C ASP A 19 2.70 15.92 -0.22
N GLY A 20 3.90 16.17 -0.72
CA GLY A 20 5.02 16.59 0.11
C GLY A 20 4.79 17.94 0.81
N SER A 21 3.86 18.77 0.32
CA SER A 21 3.50 20.03 0.97
C SER A 21 2.63 19.81 2.21
N THR A 22 1.86 18.72 2.26
CA THR A 22 1.02 18.37 3.42
C THR A 22 1.74 17.47 4.41
N ASN A 23 2.68 16.65 3.93
CA ASN A 23 3.56 15.85 4.77
C ASN A 23 4.95 15.78 4.13
N PRO A 24 5.95 16.50 4.65
CA PRO A 24 7.29 16.53 4.06
C PRO A 24 8.01 15.18 4.10
N HIS A 25 7.53 14.23 4.88
CA HIS A 25 8.10 12.89 4.97
C HIS A 25 7.42 11.90 4.04
N SER A 26 6.42 12.35 3.25
CA SER A 26 5.67 11.46 2.36
C SER A 26 6.57 10.88 1.26
N LEU A 27 6.32 9.61 0.94
CA LEU A 27 6.94 8.94 -0.19
C LEU A 27 6.34 9.40 -1.52
N GLN A 28 5.22 10.11 -1.47
CA GLN A 28 4.54 10.73 -2.61
C GLN A 28 4.17 9.76 -3.73
N LEU A 29 3.79 8.53 -3.37
CA LEU A 29 3.29 7.59 -4.35
C LEU A 29 1.88 7.96 -4.79
N SER A 30 1.62 7.81 -6.08
CA SER A 30 0.30 7.97 -6.65
C SER A 30 -0.16 6.63 -7.20
N PHE A 31 -1.20 6.06 -6.58
CA PHE A 31 -1.79 4.80 -7.01
C PHE A 31 -2.91 5.05 -8.00
N ASN A 32 -2.91 4.30 -9.09
CA ASN A 32 -3.94 4.40 -10.11
C ASN A 32 -4.56 3.04 -10.36
N PRO A 33 -5.90 2.96 -10.48
CA PRO A 33 -6.55 1.71 -10.86
C PRO A 33 -6.04 1.24 -12.22
N SER A 34 -5.55 0.01 -12.29
CA SER A 34 -5.11 -0.62 -13.53
C SER A 34 -6.16 -1.60 -14.05
N SER A 35 -7.07 -2.02 -13.18
CA SER A 35 -8.25 -2.82 -13.53
C SER A 35 -9.26 -2.67 -12.40
N GLU A 36 -10.39 -3.39 -12.51
CA GLU A 36 -11.45 -3.31 -11.49
C GLU A 36 -10.99 -3.69 -10.09
N ASN A 37 -10.06 -4.65 -9.97
CA ASN A 37 -9.61 -5.16 -8.69
C ASN A 37 -8.13 -4.91 -8.42
N GLU A 38 -7.53 -3.96 -9.13
CA GLU A 38 -6.08 -3.77 -9.07
C GLU A 38 -5.71 -2.30 -9.17
N VAL A 39 -4.70 -1.92 -8.37
CA VAL A 39 -4.07 -0.60 -8.46
C VAL A 39 -2.57 -0.76 -8.61
N ALA A 40 -1.92 0.23 -9.20
CA ALA A 40 -0.48 0.23 -9.39
C ALA A 40 0.09 1.62 -9.12
N ALA A 41 1.35 1.63 -8.67
CA ALA A 41 2.13 2.85 -8.49
C ALA A 41 3.58 2.57 -8.82
N ASP A 42 4.28 3.61 -9.24
CA ASP A 42 5.72 3.55 -9.48
C ASP A 42 6.45 4.26 -8.34
N TYR A 43 7.59 3.73 -7.98
CA TYR A 43 8.43 4.30 -6.94
C TYR A 43 9.89 4.13 -7.31
N GLN A 44 10.67 5.20 -7.18
CA GLN A 44 12.11 5.12 -7.35
C GLN A 44 12.78 5.07 -5.98
N VAL A 45 13.61 4.05 -5.77
CA VAL A 45 14.23 3.83 -4.46
C VAL A 45 15.22 4.94 -4.14
N ASP A 46 14.92 5.70 -3.10
CA ASP A 46 15.72 6.83 -2.62
C ASP A 46 16.70 6.37 -1.53
N LYS A 47 17.88 6.97 -1.50
CA LYS A 47 18.89 6.69 -0.47
C LYS A 47 18.37 6.84 0.96
N LYS A 48 17.48 7.78 1.20
CA LYS A 48 16.92 8.00 2.56
C LYS A 48 16.01 6.88 3.02
N HIS A 49 15.66 5.94 2.14
CA HIS A 49 14.81 4.79 2.46
C HIS A 49 15.60 3.47 2.49
N GLN A 50 16.92 3.56 2.61
CA GLN A 50 17.75 2.36 2.70
C GLN A 50 17.79 1.81 4.13
N GLY A 51 17.97 0.49 4.22
CA GLY A 51 18.31 -0.19 5.45
C GLY A 51 19.81 -0.47 5.46
N TYR A 52 20.22 -1.69 5.04
CA TYR A 52 21.63 -1.91 4.72
C TYR A 52 22.04 -0.97 3.60
N THR A 53 23.29 -0.56 3.60
CA THR A 53 23.81 0.35 2.57
C THR A 53 23.44 -0.15 1.17
N ASP A 54 22.85 0.74 0.38
CA ASP A 54 22.43 0.51 -1.00
C ASP A 54 21.22 -0.44 -1.19
N LEU A 55 20.59 -0.89 -0.11
CA LEU A 55 19.41 -1.75 -0.20
C LEU A 55 18.17 -1.05 0.38
N LEU A 56 17.04 -1.20 -0.30
CA LEU A 56 15.76 -0.73 0.23
C LEU A 56 15.48 -1.39 1.58
N HIS A 57 15.12 -0.59 2.57
CA HIS A 57 14.76 -1.08 3.89
C HIS A 57 13.52 -1.98 3.80
N GLY A 58 13.58 -3.14 4.45
CA GLY A 58 12.45 -4.10 4.43
C GLY A 58 11.16 -3.53 4.98
N GLY A 59 11.24 -2.68 5.99
CA GLY A 59 10.07 -1.99 6.53
C GLY A 59 9.46 -1.00 5.54
N ILE A 60 10.29 -0.34 4.73
CA ILE A 60 9.79 0.55 3.67
C ILE A 60 9.11 -0.28 2.58
N ALA A 61 9.70 -1.40 2.17
CA ALA A 61 9.07 -2.31 1.22
C ALA A 61 7.70 -2.77 1.72
N SER A 62 7.61 -3.16 2.99
CA SER A 62 6.34 -3.56 3.62
C SER A 62 5.33 -2.43 3.62
N THR A 63 5.77 -1.20 3.86
CA THR A 63 4.94 0.00 3.83
C THR A 63 4.35 0.20 2.43
N LEU A 64 5.15 0.04 1.38
CA LEU A 64 4.69 0.19 0.00
C LEU A 64 3.63 -0.86 -0.35
N LEU A 65 3.84 -2.10 0.09
CA LEU A 65 2.91 -3.20 -0.17
C LEU A 65 1.60 -3.02 0.59
N ASP A 66 1.67 -2.61 1.85
CA ASP A 66 0.49 -2.30 2.65
C ASP A 66 -0.33 -1.17 2.01
N ALA A 67 0.36 -0.12 1.57
CA ALA A 67 -0.30 1.01 0.92
C ALA A 67 -0.98 0.60 -0.39
N ALA A 68 -0.37 -0.28 -1.18
CA ALA A 68 -0.96 -0.76 -2.42
C ALA A 68 -2.28 -1.50 -2.15
N MET A 69 -2.30 -2.34 -1.13
CA MET A 69 -3.54 -3.05 -0.75
C MET A 69 -4.60 -2.10 -0.22
N THR A 70 -4.18 -1.14 0.61
CA THR A 70 -5.09 -0.10 1.11
C THR A 70 -5.71 0.68 -0.04
N HIS A 71 -4.91 1.13 -1.00
CA HIS A 71 -5.43 1.90 -2.14
C HIS A 71 -6.29 1.08 -3.07
N CYS A 72 -6.06 -0.22 -3.16
CA CYS A 72 -6.94 -1.11 -3.90
C CYS A 72 -8.37 -1.03 -3.34
N LEU A 73 -8.52 -1.05 -2.01
CA LEU A 73 -9.81 -0.90 -1.35
C LEU A 73 -10.35 0.52 -1.47
N LEU A 74 -9.51 1.54 -1.27
CA LEU A 74 -9.92 2.93 -1.43
C LEU A 74 -10.46 3.20 -2.83
N SER A 75 -9.88 2.59 -3.85
CA SER A 75 -10.34 2.75 -5.24
C SER A 75 -11.75 2.22 -5.45
N LYS A 76 -12.22 1.36 -4.55
CA LYS A 76 -13.58 0.80 -4.55
C LYS A 76 -14.50 1.54 -3.56
N GLY A 77 -14.02 2.60 -2.95
CA GLY A 77 -14.80 3.36 -1.95
C GLY A 77 -14.83 2.70 -0.59
N ILE A 78 -13.91 1.79 -0.31
CA ILE A 78 -13.83 1.03 0.94
C ILE A 78 -12.69 1.55 1.78
N GLU A 79 -13.02 2.01 2.99
CA GLU A 79 -12.03 2.42 3.99
C GLU A 79 -11.91 1.30 5.02
N ALA A 80 -10.79 0.61 5.01
CA ALA A 80 -10.54 -0.54 5.87
C ALA A 80 -9.16 -0.42 6.52
N LEU A 81 -8.98 -1.11 7.64
CA LEU A 81 -7.72 -1.10 8.38
C LEU A 81 -6.99 -2.42 8.17
N THR A 82 -5.67 -2.35 8.11
CA THR A 82 -4.82 -3.53 8.05
C THR A 82 -4.92 -4.30 9.36
N ALA A 83 -5.40 -5.53 9.30
CA ALA A 83 -5.49 -6.40 10.46
C ALA A 83 -4.33 -7.40 10.51
N GLU A 84 -3.84 -7.81 9.34
CA GLU A 84 -2.75 -8.78 9.24
C GLU A 84 -1.97 -8.52 7.96
N LEU A 85 -0.66 -8.55 8.07
CA LEU A 85 0.24 -8.34 6.94
C LEU A 85 1.33 -9.41 6.96
N ASN A 86 1.44 -10.17 5.87
CA ASN A 86 2.46 -11.18 5.71
C ASN A 86 3.31 -10.81 4.49
N VAL A 87 4.62 -10.64 4.68
CA VAL A 87 5.53 -10.19 3.64
C VAL A 87 6.63 -11.22 3.43
N ARG A 88 6.88 -11.54 2.16
CA ARG A 88 7.97 -12.42 1.76
C ARG A 88 8.95 -11.67 0.86
N PHE A 89 10.21 -11.71 1.24
CA PHE A 89 11.31 -11.05 0.52
C PHE A 89 12.06 -12.11 -0.29
N HIS A 90 12.02 -11.98 -1.61
CA HIS A 90 12.65 -12.95 -2.52
C HIS A 90 13.98 -12.45 -3.07
N THR A 91 14.05 -11.17 -3.42
CA THR A 91 15.22 -10.58 -4.06
C THR A 91 15.43 -9.18 -3.49
N PRO A 92 16.67 -8.81 -3.12
CA PRO A 92 16.94 -7.45 -2.66
C PRO A 92 16.60 -6.41 -3.73
N VAL A 93 16.11 -5.26 -3.26
CA VAL A 93 15.83 -4.10 -4.11
C VAL A 93 16.87 -3.05 -3.80
N LEU A 94 17.50 -2.51 -4.85
CA LEU A 94 18.64 -1.60 -4.71
C LEU A 94 18.21 -0.15 -4.73
N VAL A 95 18.98 0.69 -4.04
CA VAL A 95 18.84 2.15 -4.17
C VAL A 95 19.02 2.51 -5.65
N GLY A 96 18.12 3.32 -6.18
CA GLY A 96 18.10 3.71 -7.58
C GLY A 96 17.23 2.85 -8.48
N ASP A 97 16.77 1.70 -8.00
CA ASP A 97 15.86 0.86 -8.78
C ASP A 97 14.52 1.57 -8.98
N SER A 98 13.95 1.38 -10.18
CA SER A 98 12.57 1.76 -10.49
C SER A 98 11.66 0.59 -10.15
N VAL A 99 10.75 0.81 -9.23
CA VAL A 99 9.90 -0.23 -8.65
C VAL A 99 8.46 -0.02 -9.07
N GLN A 100 7.78 -1.10 -9.44
CA GLN A 100 6.33 -1.10 -9.60
C GLN A 100 5.68 -1.82 -8.43
N VAL A 101 4.72 -1.16 -7.79
CA VAL A 101 3.97 -1.72 -6.68
C VAL A 101 2.54 -1.94 -7.13
N ILE A 102 2.04 -3.16 -7.00
CA ILE A 102 0.69 -3.51 -7.42
C ILE A 102 -0.06 -4.11 -6.24
N GLY A 103 -1.29 -3.65 -6.02
CA GLY A 103 -2.20 -4.23 -5.04
C GLY A 103 -3.43 -4.79 -5.71
N ARG A 104 -3.90 -5.95 -5.25
CA ARG A 104 -5.02 -6.65 -5.87
C ARG A 104 -5.95 -7.26 -4.83
N LEU A 105 -7.25 -7.09 -5.03
CA LEU A 105 -8.27 -7.71 -4.19
C LEU A 105 -8.47 -9.17 -4.61
N ILE A 106 -8.37 -10.08 -3.66
CA ILE A 106 -8.52 -11.52 -3.91
C ILE A 106 -9.93 -11.98 -3.52
N SER A 107 -10.40 -11.60 -2.34
CA SER A 107 -11.74 -11.99 -1.89
C SER A 107 -12.25 -11.03 -0.83
N GLN A 108 -13.57 -11.05 -0.65
CA GLN A 108 -14.20 -10.25 0.40
C GLN A 108 -15.38 -11.02 0.97
N ARG A 109 -15.58 -10.87 2.28
CA ARG A 109 -16.68 -11.52 2.97
C ARG A 109 -16.96 -10.79 4.28
N ARG A 110 -18.19 -10.24 4.40
CA ARG A 110 -18.66 -9.66 5.66
C ARG A 110 -17.74 -8.61 6.26
N GLY A 111 -17.24 -7.70 5.42
CA GLY A 111 -16.36 -6.62 5.87
C GLY A 111 -14.91 -7.06 6.09
N ILE A 112 -14.57 -8.28 5.71
CA ILE A 112 -13.20 -8.80 5.74
C ILE A 112 -12.71 -8.95 4.29
N TYR A 113 -11.54 -8.38 4.00
CA TYR A 113 -10.98 -8.33 2.66
C TYR A 113 -9.61 -9.00 2.67
N LEU A 114 -9.39 -9.89 1.71
CA LEU A 114 -8.08 -10.51 1.50
C LEU A 114 -7.47 -9.94 0.23
N LEU A 115 -6.25 -9.45 0.34
CA LEU A 115 -5.54 -8.81 -0.75
C LEU A 115 -4.14 -9.38 -0.88
N GLU A 116 -3.55 -9.15 -2.04
CA GLU A 116 -2.13 -9.40 -2.22
C GLU A 116 -1.50 -8.19 -2.90
N ALA A 117 -0.19 -8.07 -2.74
CA ALA A 117 0.58 -7.02 -3.39
C ALA A 117 1.93 -7.55 -3.80
N THR A 118 2.47 -6.96 -4.86
CA THR A 118 3.81 -7.28 -5.35
C THR A 118 4.63 -6.02 -5.56
N LEU A 119 5.92 -6.15 -5.34
CA LEU A 119 6.91 -5.13 -5.62
C LEU A 119 7.89 -5.73 -6.62
N SER A 120 7.95 -5.14 -7.80
CA SER A 120 8.72 -5.68 -8.92
C SER A 120 9.74 -4.68 -9.43
N VAL A 121 10.89 -5.20 -9.90
CA VAL A 121 11.91 -4.43 -10.60
C VAL A 121 12.12 -5.10 -11.94
N ALA A 122 12.00 -4.34 -13.04
CA ALA A 122 12.14 -4.87 -14.40
C ALA A 122 11.29 -6.13 -14.63
N LYS A 123 10.02 -6.08 -14.15
CA LYS A 123 9.04 -7.17 -14.27
C LYS A 123 9.36 -8.42 -13.44
N GLN A 124 10.40 -8.38 -12.62
CA GLN A 124 10.71 -9.47 -11.69
C GLN A 124 10.15 -9.13 -10.31
N ILE A 125 9.35 -10.03 -9.76
CA ILE A 125 8.81 -9.86 -8.40
C ILE A 125 9.95 -10.04 -7.39
N CYS A 126 10.19 -9.00 -6.60
CA CYS A 126 11.23 -9.00 -5.57
C CYS A 126 10.64 -9.23 -4.18
N VAL A 127 9.46 -8.67 -3.92
CA VAL A 127 8.78 -8.80 -2.64
C VAL A 127 7.31 -9.06 -2.90
N LYS A 128 6.70 -9.92 -2.10
CA LYS A 128 5.29 -10.25 -2.23
C LYS A 128 4.63 -10.24 -0.85
N ALA A 129 3.41 -9.74 -0.79
CA ALA A 129 2.67 -9.68 0.47
C ALA A 129 1.24 -10.17 0.28
N THR A 130 0.69 -10.68 1.38
CA THR A 130 -0.74 -10.91 1.53
C THR A 130 -1.21 -10.10 2.72
N GLY A 131 -2.44 -9.62 2.67
CA GLY A 131 -3.00 -8.81 3.74
C GLY A 131 -4.45 -9.13 4.00
N LYS A 132 -4.83 -8.98 5.25
CA LYS A 132 -6.21 -9.08 5.70
C LYS A 132 -6.62 -7.71 6.22
N PHE A 133 -7.70 -7.18 5.68
CA PHE A 133 -8.19 -5.86 6.00
C PHE A 133 -9.60 -5.96 6.55
N ILE A 134 -9.92 -5.08 7.48
CA ILE A 134 -11.24 -5.08 8.14
C ILE A 134 -11.85 -3.69 8.03
N GLN A 135 -13.09 -3.64 7.56
CA GLN A 135 -13.85 -2.41 7.52
C GLN A 135 -14.58 -2.24 8.85
N PRO A 136 -14.19 -1.30 9.71
CA PRO A 136 -14.84 -1.10 10.98
C PRO A 136 -16.22 -0.46 10.79
N LYS A 137 -17.19 -0.90 11.60
CA LYS A 137 -18.56 -0.40 11.51
C LYS A 137 -18.71 1.07 11.89
N GLY A 138 -17.88 1.55 12.79
CA GLY A 138 -17.92 2.93 13.27
C GLY A 138 -17.01 3.89 12.52
N GLY A 139 -16.41 3.46 11.39
CA GLY A 139 -15.39 4.23 10.68
C GLY A 139 -14.00 3.88 11.15
N VAL A 140 -12.98 4.43 10.47
CA VAL A 140 -11.57 4.05 10.72
C VAL A 140 -10.96 4.73 11.95
N ILE A 141 -11.58 5.82 12.45
CA ILE A 141 -11.05 6.54 13.60
C ILE A 141 -11.75 6.05 14.87
N GLN A 142 -11.23 4.96 15.41
CA GLN A 142 -11.70 4.41 16.69
C GLN A 142 -10.55 3.62 17.33
N ARG A 143 -10.60 3.49 18.66
CA ARG A 143 -9.48 2.88 19.40
C ARG A 143 -9.36 1.39 19.25
N GLU A 144 -10.47 0.71 19.08
CA GLU A 144 -10.48 -0.76 19.07
C GLU A 144 -10.85 -1.28 17.70
N LEU A 145 -10.07 -2.25 17.22
CA LEU A 145 -10.38 -2.95 15.98
C LEU A 145 -11.36 -4.08 16.28
N PRO A 146 -12.30 -4.34 15.37
CA PRO A 146 -13.33 -5.38 15.56
C PRO A 146 -12.79 -6.79 15.26
N VAL A 147 -11.57 -7.07 15.68
CA VAL A 147 -10.92 -8.37 15.42
C VAL A 147 -10.71 -9.15 16.69
#